data_9250ecf5144622aaf40d194fce014d34
#
_entry.id   9250ecf5144622aaf40d194fce014d34
#
_cell.length_a   1.000
_cell.length_b   1.000
_cell.length_c   1.000
_cell.angle_alpha   90.00
_cell.angle_beta   90.00
_cell.angle_gamma   90.00
#
_symmetry.space_group_name_H-M   'P 1'
#
loop_
_entity.id
_entity.type
_entity.pdbx_description
1 polymer ?
#
loop_
_entity_poly.entity_id
_entity_poly.type
_entity_poly.pdbx_seq_one_letter_code
_entity_poly.pdbx_strand_id
1 'polypeptide(L)'
;GYIEGQNIAIEYRYAEGKFDRLPELAAELVRLKVDIIVVAGARPAIRAAKNATKTIPIVMTGAGVDPVEAGLVDSLASPGGNVTGITNISGALVGKRLELLKEAVPKIARVAVLYEPALTFISIEVKKLLPVAARALGLTIEPWEVRAADDFEKVFATLNKQRPDGLYVPDGPLMQANQKRIVGFALKSRLPAMYVSREHVEAGGLMSYGADIA
;
A
#
# COMPACT_ATOMS: atom_id res chain seq x y z
N GLY A 1 -12.81 21.74 17.42
CA GLY A 1 -11.94 21.27 16.34
C GLY A 1 -11.42 22.43 15.50
N TYR A 2 -10.52 22.16 14.59
CA TYR A 2 -10.04 23.16 13.63
C TYR A 2 -11.04 23.32 12.47
N ILE A 3 -11.23 24.56 12.03
CA ILE A 3 -12.10 24.93 10.92
C ILE A 3 -11.28 25.82 9.98
N GLU A 4 -11.06 25.37 8.75
CA GLU A 4 -10.29 26.12 7.76
C GLU A 4 -10.91 27.51 7.50
N GLY A 5 -10.07 28.54 7.47
CA GLY A 5 -10.47 29.93 7.32
C GLY A 5 -11.02 30.59 8.58
N GLN A 6 -11.19 29.87 9.70
CA GLN A 6 -11.61 30.43 11.00
C GLN A 6 -10.48 30.40 12.03
N ASN A 7 -9.93 29.22 12.31
CA ASN A 7 -8.91 29.03 13.34
C ASN A 7 -7.71 28.19 12.87
N ILE A 8 -7.66 27.85 11.58
CA ILE A 8 -6.52 27.25 10.89
C ILE A 8 -6.47 27.77 9.45
N ALA A 9 -5.28 28.05 8.94
CA ALA A 9 -5.00 28.28 7.53
C ALA A 9 -4.28 27.06 6.97
N ILE A 10 -4.70 26.55 5.81
CA ILE A 10 -4.08 25.38 5.17
C ILE A 10 -3.46 25.82 3.84
N GLU A 11 -2.15 25.59 3.71
CA GLU A 11 -1.38 25.87 2.51
C GLU A 11 -1.11 24.57 1.75
N TYR A 12 -1.81 24.37 0.65
CA TYR A 12 -1.70 23.16 -0.16
C TYR A 12 -0.58 23.25 -1.19
N ARG A 13 0.20 22.14 -1.34
CA ARG A 13 1.21 21.99 -2.41
C ARG A 13 1.08 20.61 -3.02
N TYR A 14 0.88 20.55 -4.33
CA TYR A 14 0.70 19.31 -5.08
C TYR A 14 1.81 19.13 -6.12
N ALA A 15 2.48 18.00 -6.07
CA ALA A 15 3.53 17.66 -7.03
C ALA A 15 2.96 17.18 -8.38
N GLU A 16 1.70 16.74 -8.45
CA GLU A 16 1.02 16.28 -9.67
C GLU A 16 1.82 15.21 -10.43
N GLY A 17 2.43 14.28 -9.68
CA GLY A 17 3.28 13.22 -10.24
C GLY A 17 4.70 13.65 -10.63
N LYS A 18 5.05 14.93 -10.52
CA LYS A 18 6.37 15.50 -10.85
C LYS A 18 7.25 15.53 -9.59
N PHE A 19 7.92 14.43 -9.30
CA PHE A 19 8.73 14.29 -8.07
C PHE A 19 9.95 15.20 -8.00
N ASP A 20 10.44 15.71 -9.12
CA ASP A 20 11.50 16.71 -9.22
C ASP A 20 11.13 18.06 -8.60
N ARG A 21 9.83 18.38 -8.51
CA ARG A 21 9.31 19.61 -7.88
C ARG A 21 9.25 19.53 -6.34
N LEU A 22 9.33 18.35 -5.75
CA LEU A 22 9.16 18.18 -4.30
C LEU A 22 10.09 19.03 -3.44
N PRO A 23 11.41 19.20 -3.75
CA PRO A 23 12.28 20.06 -2.97
C PRO A 23 11.85 21.52 -2.98
N GLU A 24 11.41 22.04 -4.13
CA GLU A 24 10.93 23.42 -4.28
C GLU A 24 9.64 23.63 -3.47
N LEU A 25 8.66 22.74 -3.61
CA LEU A 25 7.39 22.82 -2.89
C LEU A 25 7.58 22.77 -1.36
N ALA A 26 8.51 21.93 -0.89
CA ALA A 26 8.86 21.89 0.53
C ALA A 26 9.53 23.22 0.99
N ALA A 27 10.43 23.77 0.19
CA ALA A 27 11.08 25.04 0.48
C ALA A 27 10.10 26.23 0.50
N GLU A 28 9.05 26.19 -0.32
CA GLU A 28 7.97 27.20 -0.28
C GLU A 28 7.24 27.19 1.07
N LEU A 29 6.83 26.01 1.57
CA LEU A 29 6.19 25.90 2.88
C LEU A 29 7.09 26.41 4.01
N VAL A 30 8.38 26.12 3.94
CA VAL A 30 9.37 26.65 4.91
C VAL A 30 9.47 28.16 4.83
N ARG A 31 9.46 28.77 3.63
CA ARG A 31 9.45 30.23 3.46
C ARG A 31 8.19 30.91 4.01
N LEU A 32 7.05 30.22 3.90
CA LEU A 32 5.78 30.68 4.49
C LEU A 32 5.76 30.56 6.03
N LYS A 33 6.78 29.92 6.63
CA LYS A 33 6.90 29.74 8.08
C LYS A 33 5.66 29.06 8.68
N VAL A 34 5.16 28.02 8.01
CA VAL A 34 4.04 27.22 8.53
C VAL A 34 4.42 26.57 9.86
N ASP A 35 3.44 26.39 10.76
CA ASP A 35 3.64 25.82 12.08
C ASP A 35 3.90 24.29 12.00
N ILE A 36 3.28 23.59 11.03
CA ILE A 36 3.37 22.17 10.83
C ILE A 36 3.33 21.86 9.34
N ILE A 37 4.10 20.88 8.89
CA ILE A 37 4.03 20.34 7.53
C ILE A 37 3.41 18.93 7.62
N VAL A 38 2.23 18.74 7.02
CA VAL A 38 1.60 17.42 6.87
C VAL A 38 1.95 16.88 5.49
N VAL A 39 2.57 15.69 5.45
CA VAL A 39 2.96 15.06 4.18
C VAL A 39 2.12 13.81 3.97
N ALA A 40 1.09 13.93 3.13
CA ALA A 40 0.30 12.82 2.66
C ALA A 40 0.94 12.29 1.36
N GLY A 41 1.63 11.16 1.42
CA GLY A 41 2.23 10.60 0.22
C GLY A 41 3.49 9.78 0.41
N ALA A 42 4.17 9.52 -0.72
CA ALA A 42 5.29 8.61 -0.79
C ALA A 42 6.58 9.16 -0.15
N ARG A 43 7.50 8.27 0.17
CA ARG A 43 8.82 8.56 0.76
C ARG A 43 9.56 9.77 0.16
N PRO A 44 9.57 10.04 -1.16
CA PRO A 44 10.26 11.21 -1.71
C PRO A 44 9.74 12.54 -1.17
N ALA A 45 8.43 12.68 -0.96
CA ALA A 45 7.84 13.90 -0.43
C ALA A 45 8.24 14.13 1.04
N ILE A 46 8.20 13.06 1.87
CA ILE A 46 8.61 13.13 3.26
C ILE A 46 10.11 13.50 3.37
N ARG A 47 10.94 12.90 2.50
CA ARG A 47 12.37 13.21 2.45
C ARG A 47 12.63 14.64 2.03
N ALA A 48 11.90 15.19 1.06
CA ALA A 48 12.01 16.58 0.63
C ALA A 48 11.68 17.54 1.78
N ALA A 49 10.58 17.31 2.51
CA ALA A 49 10.22 18.09 3.69
C ALA A 49 11.29 17.98 4.79
N LYS A 50 11.78 16.78 5.13
CA LYS A 50 12.84 16.53 6.13
C LYS A 50 14.14 17.26 5.78
N ASN A 51 14.46 17.36 4.49
CA ASN A 51 15.66 18.06 4.02
C ASN A 51 15.48 19.58 4.05
N ALA A 52 14.27 20.10 3.81
CA ALA A 52 13.97 21.51 3.75
C ALA A 52 13.98 22.21 5.12
N THR A 53 13.67 21.49 6.22
CA THR A 53 13.64 22.04 7.57
C THR A 53 14.10 21.03 8.61
N LYS A 54 14.66 21.54 9.71
CA LYS A 54 15.02 20.76 10.91
C LYS A 54 14.20 21.16 12.14
N THR A 55 13.39 22.21 12.03
CA THR A 55 12.68 22.82 13.16
C THR A 55 11.16 22.75 13.02
N ILE A 56 10.61 22.91 11.82
CA ILE A 56 9.17 22.78 11.60
C ILE A 56 8.78 21.30 11.77
N PRO A 57 7.83 20.97 12.66
CA PRO A 57 7.33 19.62 12.79
C PRO A 57 6.76 19.08 11.48
N ILE A 58 7.09 17.83 11.14
CA ILE A 58 6.63 17.15 9.93
C ILE A 58 5.82 15.94 10.37
N VAL A 59 4.55 15.90 10.00
CA VAL A 59 3.66 14.77 10.26
C VAL A 59 3.46 14.00 8.97
N MET A 60 4.02 12.81 8.87
CA MET A 60 3.83 11.93 7.71
C MET A 60 2.59 11.05 7.88
N THR A 61 1.87 10.84 6.77
CA THR A 61 0.77 9.90 6.69
C THR A 61 1.00 8.92 5.56
N GLY A 62 1.12 7.62 5.89
CA GLY A 62 1.18 6.57 4.89
C GLY A 62 2.47 6.54 4.07
N ALA A 63 3.64 6.43 4.70
CA ALA A 63 4.94 6.39 4.00
C ALA A 63 5.08 5.22 2.99
N GLY A 64 4.24 4.18 3.08
CA GLY A 64 4.28 3.00 2.18
C GLY A 64 5.54 2.15 2.31
N VAL A 65 6.43 2.49 3.25
CA VAL A 65 7.69 1.80 3.56
C VAL A 65 7.95 1.93 5.06
N ASP A 66 8.81 1.05 5.59
CA ASP A 66 9.30 1.21 6.95
C ASP A 66 10.08 2.54 7.05
N PRO A 67 9.66 3.49 7.90
CA PRO A 67 10.29 4.80 7.99
C PRO A 67 11.70 4.75 8.62
N VAL A 68 12.03 3.72 9.40
CA VAL A 68 13.36 3.49 9.96
C VAL A 68 14.31 3.03 8.86
N GLU A 69 13.94 1.98 8.10
CA GLU A 69 14.71 1.51 6.95
C GLU A 69 14.87 2.60 5.88
N ALA A 70 13.86 3.46 5.72
CA ALA A 70 13.91 4.60 4.81
C ALA A 70 14.80 5.75 5.30
N GLY A 71 15.31 5.70 6.54
CA GLY A 71 16.10 6.77 7.16
C GLY A 71 15.31 8.04 7.41
N LEU A 72 14.00 7.92 7.60
CA LEU A 72 13.11 9.06 7.89
C LEU A 72 13.06 9.35 9.38
N VAL A 73 13.12 8.32 10.21
CA VAL A 73 13.14 8.40 11.69
C VAL A 73 14.17 7.40 12.24
N ASP A 74 14.62 7.61 13.48
CA ASP A 74 15.60 6.75 14.13
C ASP A 74 14.97 5.45 14.63
N SER A 75 13.77 5.53 15.19
CA SER A 75 12.93 4.37 15.55
C SER A 75 11.46 4.75 15.54
N LEU A 76 10.56 3.75 15.57
CA LEU A 76 9.11 3.99 15.63
C LEU A 76 8.68 4.60 16.99
N ALA A 77 9.32 4.18 18.06
CA ALA A 77 9.00 4.66 19.41
C ALA A 77 9.65 6.02 19.73
N SER A 78 10.79 6.34 19.11
CA SER A 78 11.51 7.59 19.31
C SER A 78 12.06 8.07 17.95
N PRO A 79 11.32 8.91 17.24
CA PRO A 79 11.68 9.37 15.89
C PRO A 79 13.02 10.12 15.77
N GLY A 80 13.52 10.71 16.86
CA GLY A 80 14.87 11.31 16.95
C GLY A 80 15.03 12.67 16.25
N GLY A 81 13.98 13.21 15.63
CA GLY A 81 14.04 14.48 14.90
C GLY A 81 12.69 15.16 14.80
N ASN A 82 12.54 16.04 13.79
CA ASN A 82 11.29 16.80 13.58
C ASN A 82 10.24 16.04 12.73
N VAL A 83 10.46 14.76 12.41
CA VAL A 83 9.52 13.91 11.65
C VAL A 83 8.82 12.94 12.60
N THR A 84 7.50 12.91 12.56
CA THR A 84 6.63 11.96 13.24
C THR A 84 5.46 11.57 12.33
N GLY A 85 4.56 10.71 12.78
CA GLY A 85 3.33 10.40 12.03
C GLY A 85 2.91 8.94 12.08
N ILE A 86 2.11 8.56 11.10
CA ILE A 86 1.53 7.22 10.95
C ILE A 86 2.16 6.55 9.74
N THR A 87 2.57 5.30 9.88
CA THR A 87 3.04 4.49 8.77
C THR A 87 2.25 3.20 8.65
N ASN A 88 2.07 2.73 7.42
CA ASN A 88 1.50 1.42 7.17
C ASN A 88 2.65 0.42 6.96
N ILE A 89 2.82 -0.50 7.91
CA ILE A 89 3.80 -1.59 7.84
C ILE A 89 3.26 -2.82 7.09
N SER A 90 2.36 -2.62 6.14
CA SER A 90 1.68 -3.70 5.40
C SER A 90 2.66 -4.72 4.79
N GLY A 91 3.85 -4.28 4.39
CA GLY A 91 4.91 -5.16 3.89
C GLY A 91 5.36 -6.21 4.91
N ALA A 92 5.40 -5.88 6.20
CA ALA A 92 5.76 -6.83 7.27
C ALA A 92 4.70 -7.93 7.46
N LEU A 93 3.46 -7.70 7.00
CA LEU A 93 2.35 -8.64 7.13
C LEU A 93 2.22 -9.62 5.96
N VAL A 94 3.04 -9.48 4.92
CA VAL A 94 2.99 -10.32 3.70
C VAL A 94 3.13 -11.81 4.03
N GLY A 95 4.10 -12.16 4.86
CA GLY A 95 4.31 -13.54 5.32
C GLY A 95 3.10 -14.09 6.05
N LYS A 96 2.52 -13.30 6.98
CA LYS A 96 1.35 -13.73 7.76
C LYS A 96 0.10 -13.91 6.89
N ARG A 97 -0.09 -13.09 5.87
CA ARG A 97 -1.19 -13.27 4.90
C ARG A 97 -1.09 -14.60 4.15
N LEU A 98 0.10 -14.93 3.65
CA LEU A 98 0.32 -16.23 2.97
C LEU A 98 0.18 -17.41 3.93
N GLU A 99 0.68 -17.28 5.16
CA GLU A 99 0.51 -18.28 6.21
C GLU A 99 -0.96 -18.55 6.49
N LEU A 100 -1.75 -17.50 6.73
CA LEU A 100 -3.20 -17.62 6.97
C LEU A 100 -3.93 -18.24 5.78
N LEU A 101 -3.57 -17.88 4.55
CA LEU A 101 -4.13 -18.50 3.36
C LEU A 101 -3.77 -19.98 3.28
N LYS A 102 -2.54 -20.36 3.63
CA LYS A 102 -2.08 -21.75 3.69
C LYS A 102 -2.75 -22.55 4.80
N GLU A 103 -2.97 -21.95 5.97
CA GLU A 103 -3.70 -22.56 7.09
C GLU A 103 -5.17 -22.83 6.70
N ALA A 104 -5.83 -21.87 6.05
CA ALA A 104 -7.21 -22.02 5.59
C ALA A 104 -7.35 -23.05 4.45
N VAL A 105 -6.32 -23.19 3.63
CA VAL A 105 -6.30 -24.10 2.48
C VAL A 105 -4.99 -24.90 2.46
N PRO A 106 -4.85 -25.96 3.28
CA PRO A 106 -3.56 -26.67 3.46
C PRO A 106 -2.94 -27.23 2.18
N LYS A 107 -3.76 -27.54 1.17
CA LYS A 107 -3.29 -28.11 -0.12
C LYS A 107 -2.86 -27.04 -1.14
N ILE A 108 -2.99 -25.75 -0.82
CA ILE A 108 -2.60 -24.67 -1.74
C ILE A 108 -1.10 -24.74 -2.05
N ALA A 109 -0.74 -24.62 -3.31
CA ALA A 109 0.64 -24.62 -3.77
C ALA A 109 0.95 -23.44 -4.70
N ARG A 110 -0.02 -23.04 -5.55
CA ARG A 110 0.14 -21.97 -6.53
C ARG A 110 -0.81 -20.81 -6.21
N VAL A 111 -0.25 -19.64 -5.96
CA VAL A 111 -1.00 -18.44 -5.59
C VAL A 111 -0.84 -17.37 -6.69
N ALA A 112 -1.93 -17.06 -7.38
CA ALA A 112 -1.97 -15.93 -8.29
C ALA A 112 -2.00 -14.63 -7.50
N VAL A 113 -1.22 -13.62 -7.92
CA VAL A 113 -1.18 -12.31 -7.29
C VAL A 113 -1.66 -11.27 -8.30
N LEU A 114 -2.86 -10.75 -8.07
CA LEU A 114 -3.47 -9.74 -8.93
C LEU A 114 -3.08 -8.35 -8.44
N TYR A 115 -2.30 -7.57 -9.22
CA TYR A 115 -1.75 -6.32 -8.72
C TYR A 115 -1.61 -5.22 -9.77
N GLU A 116 -1.55 -3.97 -9.30
CA GLU A 116 -1.30 -2.78 -10.09
C GLU A 116 0.20 -2.45 -10.12
N PRO A 117 0.91 -2.63 -11.26
CA PRO A 117 2.36 -2.47 -11.31
C PRO A 117 2.83 -1.01 -11.25
N ALA A 118 1.95 -0.04 -11.48
CA ALA A 118 2.27 1.39 -11.39
C ALA A 118 2.63 1.83 -9.96
N LEU A 119 2.13 1.09 -8.94
CA LEU A 119 2.41 1.35 -7.54
C LEU A 119 3.74 0.71 -7.15
N THR A 120 4.78 1.53 -6.97
CA THR A 120 6.15 1.06 -6.68
C THR A 120 6.21 0.16 -5.44
N PHE A 121 5.49 0.50 -4.36
CA PHE A 121 5.49 -0.28 -3.13
C PHE A 121 4.83 -1.66 -3.33
N ILE A 122 3.74 -1.75 -4.12
CA ILE A 122 3.12 -3.02 -4.48
C ILE A 122 4.04 -3.85 -5.37
N SER A 123 4.71 -3.22 -6.34
CA SER A 123 5.70 -3.90 -7.17
C SER A 123 6.86 -4.48 -6.35
N ILE A 124 7.31 -3.79 -5.29
CA ILE A 124 8.30 -4.31 -4.35
C ILE A 124 7.72 -5.50 -3.56
N GLU A 125 6.51 -5.37 -3.03
CA GLU A 125 5.83 -6.46 -2.32
C GLU A 125 5.76 -7.72 -3.20
N VAL A 126 5.25 -7.58 -4.42
CA VAL A 126 5.03 -8.71 -5.35
C VAL A 126 6.35 -9.32 -5.84
N LYS A 127 7.35 -8.50 -6.16
CA LYS A 127 8.60 -8.96 -6.79
C LYS A 127 9.68 -9.33 -5.79
N LYS A 128 9.61 -8.86 -4.54
CA LYS A 128 10.65 -9.10 -3.52
C LYS A 128 10.12 -9.79 -2.27
N LEU A 129 9.04 -9.28 -1.66
CA LEU A 129 8.61 -9.77 -0.35
C LEU A 129 7.81 -11.08 -0.46
N LEU A 130 6.82 -11.13 -1.36
CA LEU A 130 6.00 -12.33 -1.58
C LEU A 130 6.80 -13.57 -1.96
N PRO A 131 7.78 -13.52 -2.89
CA PRO A 131 8.57 -14.70 -3.24
C PRO A 131 9.40 -15.25 -2.08
N VAL A 132 9.91 -14.38 -1.20
CA VAL A 132 10.67 -14.81 -0.01
C VAL A 132 9.74 -15.52 0.98
N ALA A 133 8.60 -14.91 1.32
CA ALA A 133 7.62 -15.49 2.23
C ALA A 133 7.02 -16.80 1.67
N ALA A 134 6.70 -16.83 0.39
CA ALA A 134 6.13 -18.00 -0.27
C ALA A 134 7.08 -19.20 -0.24
N ARG A 135 8.39 -18.97 -0.49
CA ARG A 135 9.40 -20.04 -0.43
C ARG A 135 9.43 -20.73 0.94
N ALA A 136 9.32 -19.95 2.03
CA ALA A 136 9.29 -20.50 3.39
C ALA A 136 8.06 -21.38 3.65
N LEU A 137 6.97 -21.16 2.91
CA LEU A 137 5.70 -21.89 3.04
C LEU A 137 5.50 -22.96 1.96
N GLY A 138 6.47 -23.18 1.08
CA GLY A 138 6.36 -24.12 -0.04
C GLY A 138 5.32 -23.67 -1.08
N LEU A 139 5.13 -22.37 -1.26
CA LEU A 139 4.20 -21.78 -2.23
C LEU A 139 4.94 -21.23 -3.45
N THR A 140 4.26 -21.26 -4.59
CA THR A 140 4.68 -20.59 -5.83
C THR A 140 3.81 -19.36 -6.05
N ILE A 141 4.44 -18.20 -6.28
CA ILE A 141 3.75 -16.94 -6.59
C ILE A 141 3.73 -16.72 -8.10
N GLU A 142 2.55 -16.43 -8.62
CA GLU A 142 2.30 -16.13 -10.03
C GLU A 142 1.77 -14.69 -10.16
N PRO A 143 2.63 -13.70 -10.51
CA PRO A 143 2.20 -12.30 -10.64
C PRO A 143 1.31 -12.07 -11.87
N TRP A 144 0.20 -11.35 -11.69
CA TRP A 144 -0.75 -10.97 -12.72
C TRP A 144 -0.96 -9.45 -12.70
N GLU A 145 -0.42 -8.78 -13.69
CA GLU A 145 -0.50 -7.32 -13.79
C GLU A 145 -1.86 -6.89 -14.32
N VAL A 146 -2.46 -5.89 -13.65
CA VAL A 146 -3.64 -5.15 -14.09
C VAL A 146 -3.28 -3.68 -14.11
N ARG A 147 -3.33 -3.06 -15.28
CA ARG A 147 -2.93 -1.66 -15.48
C ARG A 147 -4.12 -0.73 -15.62
N ALA A 148 -5.26 -1.26 -16.02
CA ALA A 148 -6.52 -0.54 -16.18
C ALA A 148 -7.71 -1.48 -15.89
N ALA A 149 -8.88 -0.88 -15.67
CA ALA A 149 -10.11 -1.65 -15.38
C ALA A 149 -10.49 -2.64 -16.51
N ASP A 150 -10.14 -2.36 -17.74
CA ASP A 150 -10.44 -3.21 -18.89
C ASP A 150 -9.58 -4.47 -18.96
N ASP A 151 -8.44 -4.49 -18.25
CA ASP A 151 -7.56 -5.66 -18.21
C ASP A 151 -8.16 -6.83 -17.42
N PHE A 152 -9.07 -6.56 -16.47
CA PHE A 152 -9.61 -7.59 -15.57
C PHE A 152 -10.23 -8.76 -16.32
N GLU A 153 -11.05 -8.52 -17.36
CA GLU A 153 -11.70 -9.61 -18.10
C GLU A 153 -10.70 -10.57 -18.75
N LYS A 154 -9.67 -10.00 -19.36
CA LYS A 154 -8.59 -10.78 -20.00
C LYS A 154 -7.81 -11.59 -18.97
N VAL A 155 -7.47 -10.95 -17.83
CA VAL A 155 -6.73 -11.60 -16.74
C VAL A 155 -7.58 -12.71 -16.13
N PHE A 156 -8.85 -12.46 -15.82
CA PHE A 156 -9.76 -13.47 -15.26
C PHE A 156 -9.98 -14.66 -16.20
N ALA A 157 -10.14 -14.42 -17.51
CA ALA A 157 -10.27 -15.47 -18.49
C ALA A 157 -9.01 -16.37 -18.53
N THR A 158 -7.83 -15.76 -18.35
CA THR A 158 -6.57 -16.51 -18.34
C THR A 158 -6.39 -17.27 -17.02
N LEU A 159 -6.70 -16.65 -15.88
CA LEU A 159 -6.68 -17.31 -14.56
C LEU A 159 -7.59 -18.53 -14.52
N ASN A 160 -8.80 -18.45 -15.11
CA ASN A 160 -9.71 -19.58 -15.22
C ASN A 160 -9.14 -20.77 -16.02
N LYS A 161 -8.29 -20.48 -17.01
CA LYS A 161 -7.61 -21.54 -17.80
C LYS A 161 -6.44 -22.13 -17.03
N GLN A 162 -5.66 -21.32 -16.33
CA GLN A 162 -4.46 -21.75 -15.61
C GLN A 162 -4.76 -22.41 -14.25
N ARG A 163 -5.93 -22.10 -13.66
CA ARG A 163 -6.44 -22.66 -12.40
C ARG A 163 -5.38 -22.66 -11.29
N PRO A 164 -4.96 -21.48 -10.80
CA PRO A 164 -4.18 -21.42 -9.58
C PRO A 164 -4.99 -21.97 -8.40
N ASP A 165 -4.33 -22.30 -7.30
CA ASP A 165 -5.00 -22.86 -6.12
C ASP A 165 -5.55 -21.76 -5.19
N GLY A 166 -5.06 -20.52 -5.34
CA GLY A 166 -5.52 -19.38 -4.56
C GLY A 166 -5.19 -18.06 -5.22
N LEU A 167 -5.78 -16.99 -4.69
CA LEU A 167 -5.61 -15.62 -5.12
C LEU A 167 -5.11 -14.76 -3.96
N TYR A 168 -4.15 -13.89 -4.23
CA TYR A 168 -3.72 -12.83 -3.32
C TYR A 168 -3.91 -11.49 -4.00
N VAL A 169 -4.56 -10.55 -3.32
CA VAL A 169 -4.86 -9.22 -3.85
C VAL A 169 -4.29 -8.16 -2.92
N PRO A 170 -3.13 -7.56 -3.25
CA PRO A 170 -2.61 -6.39 -2.57
C PRO A 170 -3.59 -5.22 -2.63
N ASP A 171 -3.40 -4.26 -1.72
CA ASP A 171 -4.21 -3.05 -1.73
C ASP A 171 -3.75 -2.08 -2.84
N GLY A 172 -4.68 -1.23 -3.31
CA GLY A 172 -4.41 -0.21 -4.31
C GLY A 172 -5.69 0.38 -4.90
N PRO A 173 -5.63 1.61 -5.42
CA PRO A 173 -6.82 2.31 -5.93
C PRO A 173 -7.58 1.52 -7.00
N LEU A 174 -6.87 0.88 -7.92
CA LEU A 174 -7.49 0.09 -8.98
C LEU A 174 -8.17 -1.17 -8.42
N MET A 175 -7.56 -1.84 -7.44
CA MET A 175 -8.15 -3.00 -6.77
C MET A 175 -9.38 -2.61 -5.96
N GLN A 176 -9.32 -1.51 -5.22
CA GLN A 176 -10.43 -0.96 -4.44
C GLN A 176 -11.62 -0.56 -5.34
N ALA A 177 -11.37 0.17 -6.42
CA ALA A 177 -12.42 0.57 -7.36
C ALA A 177 -13.12 -0.62 -8.03
N ASN A 178 -12.47 -1.78 -8.10
CA ASN A 178 -12.99 -3.00 -8.75
C ASN A 178 -13.24 -4.16 -7.78
N GLN A 179 -13.33 -3.90 -6.47
CA GLN A 179 -13.45 -4.92 -5.42
C GLN A 179 -14.58 -5.93 -5.69
N LYS A 180 -15.79 -5.47 -6.02
CA LYS A 180 -16.95 -6.35 -6.31
C LYS A 180 -16.68 -7.28 -7.49
N ARG A 181 -15.98 -6.80 -8.50
CA ARG A 181 -15.62 -7.54 -9.71
C ARG A 181 -14.59 -8.63 -9.39
N ILE A 182 -13.56 -8.31 -8.61
CA ILE A 182 -12.51 -9.23 -8.17
C ILE A 182 -13.11 -10.31 -7.26
N VAL A 183 -13.88 -9.92 -6.27
CA VAL A 183 -14.56 -10.85 -5.34
C VAL A 183 -15.54 -11.76 -6.10
N GLY A 184 -16.35 -11.19 -7.01
CA GLY A 184 -17.27 -11.96 -7.85
C GLY A 184 -16.54 -13.00 -8.72
N PHE A 185 -15.37 -12.66 -9.26
CA PHE A 185 -14.52 -13.61 -9.98
C PHE A 185 -14.03 -14.76 -9.07
N ALA A 186 -13.45 -14.43 -7.90
CA ALA A 186 -12.95 -15.43 -6.96
C ALA A 186 -14.05 -16.40 -6.52
N LEU A 187 -15.24 -15.89 -6.20
CA LEU A 187 -16.41 -16.70 -5.82
C LEU A 187 -16.87 -17.64 -6.95
N LYS A 188 -17.05 -17.10 -8.17
CA LYS A 188 -17.49 -17.91 -9.34
C LYS A 188 -16.48 -18.99 -9.68
N SER A 189 -15.19 -18.69 -9.56
CA SER A 189 -14.10 -19.63 -9.84
C SER A 189 -13.80 -20.58 -8.66
N ARG A 190 -14.49 -20.42 -7.52
CA ARG A 190 -14.21 -21.12 -6.26
C ARG A 190 -12.75 -21.03 -5.85
N LEU A 191 -12.16 -19.86 -6.05
CA LEU A 191 -10.76 -19.59 -5.82
C LEU A 191 -10.58 -18.97 -4.43
N PRO A 192 -9.99 -19.67 -3.46
CA PRO A 192 -9.70 -19.08 -2.15
C PRO A 192 -8.86 -17.82 -2.30
N ALA A 193 -9.29 -16.73 -1.67
CA ALA A 193 -8.67 -15.44 -1.88
C ALA A 193 -8.33 -14.77 -0.56
N MET A 194 -7.09 -14.27 -0.46
CA MET A 194 -6.59 -13.40 0.59
C MET A 194 -6.52 -11.97 0.08
N TYR A 195 -7.13 -11.07 0.83
CA TYR A 195 -7.13 -9.64 0.56
C TYR A 195 -6.35 -8.90 1.64
N VAL A 196 -5.81 -7.73 1.30
CA VAL A 196 -5.17 -6.84 2.28
C VAL A 196 -6.23 -6.04 3.02
N SER A 197 -7.26 -5.59 2.32
CA SER A 197 -8.24 -4.65 2.82
C SER A 197 -9.58 -5.35 3.14
N ARG A 198 -10.18 -4.95 4.24
CA ARG A 198 -11.42 -5.49 4.82
C ARG A 198 -12.63 -5.30 3.89
N GLU A 199 -12.65 -4.23 3.10
CA GLU A 199 -13.74 -3.90 2.19
C GLU A 199 -13.99 -4.99 1.15
N HIS A 200 -12.95 -5.75 0.77
CA HIS A 200 -13.14 -6.92 -0.09
C HIS A 200 -13.92 -8.03 0.61
N VAL A 201 -13.75 -8.20 1.92
CA VAL A 201 -14.53 -9.19 2.70
C VAL A 201 -15.97 -8.72 2.87
N GLU A 202 -16.19 -7.43 3.10
CA GLU A 202 -17.53 -6.83 3.13
C GLU A 202 -18.27 -6.96 1.79
N ALA A 203 -17.52 -6.99 0.68
CA ALA A 203 -18.06 -7.29 -0.65
C ALA A 203 -18.30 -8.80 -0.89
N GLY A 204 -18.05 -9.67 0.10
CA GLY A 204 -18.24 -11.12 0.02
C GLY A 204 -16.96 -11.94 -0.17
N GLY A 205 -15.77 -11.33 -0.08
CA GLY A 205 -14.48 -12.01 -0.14
C GLY A 205 -14.24 -12.95 1.05
N LEU A 206 -13.38 -13.95 0.87
CA LEU A 206 -13.16 -15.01 1.86
C LEU A 206 -12.49 -14.51 3.14
N MET A 207 -11.35 -13.84 3.02
CA MET A 207 -10.55 -13.40 4.16
C MET A 207 -9.66 -12.20 3.84
N SER A 208 -9.42 -11.37 4.84
CA SER A 208 -8.46 -10.29 4.76
C SER A 208 -7.58 -10.23 6.01
N TYR A 209 -6.38 -9.71 5.85
CA TYR A 209 -5.50 -9.42 6.96
C TYR A 209 -4.68 -8.17 6.69
N GLY A 210 -4.97 -7.09 7.39
CA GLY A 210 -4.36 -5.78 7.19
C GLY A 210 -4.60 -4.85 8.36
N ALA A 211 -4.08 -3.63 8.26
CA ALA A 211 -4.38 -2.58 9.22
C ALA A 211 -5.85 -2.16 9.09
N ASP A 212 -6.51 -1.98 10.22
CA ASP A 212 -7.80 -1.28 10.29
C ASP A 212 -7.49 0.22 10.30
N ILE A 213 -7.87 0.91 9.22
CA ILE A 213 -7.63 2.35 9.03
C ILE A 213 -8.93 3.16 9.05
N ALA A 214 -10.02 2.54 9.52
CA ALA A 214 -11.32 3.21 9.70
C ALA A 214 -11.35 4.14 10.92
#